data_3d9b9fff4a54f5a05d74abbdcbe00ffb
#
_entry.id   3d9b9fff4a54f5a05d74abbdcbe00ffb
#
_cell.length_a   1.000
_cell.length_b   1.000
_cell.length_c   1.000
_cell.angle_alpha   90.00
_cell.angle_beta   90.00
_cell.angle_gamma   90.00
#
_symmetry.space_group_name_H-M   'P 1'
#
loop_
_entity.id
_entity.type
_entity.pdbx_description
1 polymer ?
#
loop_
_entity_poly.entity_id
_entity_poly.type
_entity_poly.pdbx_seq_one_letter_code
_entity_poly.pdbx_strand_id
1 'polypeptide(L)'
;MTGDYRCGVERAVAWAAWSACTQVLDNGNTVRFALQINNPGSRALTVRARLSSVRSQGIRPCPRPWGHGVRLTVPAGQVAITPLAACAQRADRRRAYQAMAWVIASSDMSWGTRETSQSVHIQAEAYRWKDQLS
;
A
#
# COMPACT_ATOMS: atom_id res chain seq x y z
N MET A 1 7.82 11.53 8.15
CA MET A 1 7.45 11.31 6.75
C MET A 1 6.85 12.57 6.20
N THR A 2 7.25 13.00 5.03
CA THR A 2 6.69 14.18 4.38
C THR A 2 5.44 13.80 3.60
N GLY A 3 4.57 14.78 3.39
CA GLY A 3 3.30 14.56 2.73
C GLY A 3 2.25 13.94 3.65
N ASP A 4 1.04 13.81 3.13
CA ASP A 4 -0.11 13.26 3.86
C ASP A 4 -0.17 11.75 3.57
N TYR A 5 0.12 10.95 4.58
CA TYR A 5 0.27 9.50 4.46
C TYR A 5 -0.81 8.82 5.29
N ARG A 6 -1.62 8.00 4.65
CA ARG A 6 -2.71 7.29 5.34
C ARG A 6 -2.80 5.85 4.91
N CYS A 7 -3.03 4.98 5.89
CA CYS A 7 -3.14 3.54 5.69
C CYS A 7 -4.58 3.07 5.95
N GLY A 8 -4.92 1.96 5.33
CA GLY A 8 -6.20 1.31 5.53
C GLY A 8 -6.20 0.37 6.72
N VAL A 9 -7.17 -0.52 6.75
CA VAL A 9 -7.33 -1.53 7.81
C VAL A 9 -6.11 -2.44 7.86
N GLU A 10 -5.67 -2.77 9.08
CA GLU A 10 -4.63 -3.77 9.28
C GLU A 10 -5.17 -5.18 9.16
N ARG A 11 -4.40 -6.05 8.55
CA ARG A 11 -4.71 -7.46 8.43
C ARG A 11 -3.55 -8.28 8.96
N ALA A 12 -3.86 -9.38 9.63
CA ALA A 12 -2.83 -10.25 10.19
C ALA A 12 -2.17 -11.11 9.10
N VAL A 13 -0.88 -11.35 9.26
CA VAL A 13 -0.14 -12.40 8.57
C VAL A 13 0.82 -13.01 9.59
N ALA A 14 0.63 -14.28 9.93
CA ALA A 14 1.34 -14.91 11.04
C ALA A 14 1.21 -14.05 12.32
N TRP A 15 2.34 -13.64 12.92
CA TRP A 15 2.34 -12.79 14.12
C TRP A 15 2.48 -11.30 13.81
N ALA A 16 2.45 -10.93 12.54
CA ALA A 16 2.58 -9.55 12.08
C ALA A 16 1.24 -9.00 11.59
N ALA A 17 1.22 -7.70 11.33
CA ALA A 17 0.08 -7.03 10.72
C ALA A 17 0.56 -6.16 9.57
N TRP A 18 -0.29 -5.99 8.56
CA TRP A 18 0.06 -5.19 7.39
C TRP A 18 -1.12 -4.35 6.93
N SER A 19 -0.80 -3.26 6.24
CA SER A 19 -1.81 -2.38 5.66
C SER A 19 -1.32 -1.79 4.35
N ALA A 20 -2.27 -1.46 3.48
CA ALA A 20 -1.99 -0.71 2.27
C ALA A 20 -2.07 0.78 2.59
N CYS A 21 -1.17 1.58 2.02
CA CYS A 21 -1.04 2.99 2.36
C CYS A 21 -0.91 3.85 1.11
N THR A 22 -1.43 5.07 1.19
CA THR A 22 -1.30 6.06 0.11
C THR A 22 -0.75 7.35 0.70
N GLN A 23 0.17 7.96 -0.02
CA GLN A 23 0.74 9.27 0.32
C GLN A 23 0.36 10.27 -0.77
N VAL A 24 0.01 11.47 -0.34
CA VAL A 24 -0.30 12.57 -1.26
C VAL A 24 0.76 13.66 -1.09
N LEU A 25 1.29 14.13 -2.20
CA LEU A 25 2.30 15.19 -2.24
C LEU A 25 1.83 16.32 -3.15
N ASP A 26 2.41 17.51 -2.96
CA ASP A 26 2.21 18.66 -3.85
C ASP A 26 0.73 18.98 -4.04
N ASN A 27 -0.01 19.05 -2.95
CA ASN A 27 -1.44 19.38 -2.94
C ASN A 27 -2.28 18.53 -3.90
N GLY A 28 -1.93 17.25 -4.00
CA GLY A 28 -2.67 16.31 -4.83
C GLY A 28 -2.13 16.14 -6.24
N ASN A 29 -0.97 16.70 -6.56
CA ASN A 29 -0.37 16.49 -7.88
C ASN A 29 0.33 15.16 -8.02
N THR A 30 0.76 14.56 -6.91
CA THR A 30 1.48 13.29 -6.90
C THR A 30 0.89 12.38 -5.83
N VAL A 31 0.71 11.11 -6.17
CA VAL A 31 0.33 10.07 -5.22
C VAL A 31 1.37 8.97 -5.25
N ARG A 32 1.62 8.37 -4.08
CA ARG A 32 2.54 7.25 -3.93
C ARG A 32 1.83 6.16 -3.15
N PHE A 33 2.09 4.93 -3.53
CA PHE A 33 1.44 3.77 -2.91
C PHE A 33 2.50 2.92 -2.22
N ALA A 34 2.14 2.40 -1.06
CA ALA A 34 3.06 1.62 -0.26
C ALA A 34 2.32 0.54 0.51
N LEU A 35 3.10 -0.41 0.98
CA LEU A 35 2.69 -1.46 1.89
C LEU A 35 3.50 -1.30 3.16
N GLN A 36 2.83 -1.34 4.29
CA GLN A 36 3.46 -1.26 5.60
C GLN A 36 3.24 -2.56 6.35
N ILE A 37 4.31 -3.14 6.87
CA ILE A 37 4.26 -4.39 7.63
C ILE A 37 4.88 -4.14 8.99
N ASN A 38 4.11 -4.41 10.05
CA ASN A 38 4.56 -4.29 11.42
C ASN A 38 4.78 -5.70 11.99
N ASN A 39 6.02 -6.00 12.34
CA ASN A 39 6.38 -7.26 13.00
C ASN A 39 6.70 -7.00 14.47
N PRO A 40 5.74 -7.12 15.39
CA PRO A 40 5.99 -6.93 16.81
C PRO A 40 6.60 -8.14 17.49
N GLY A 41 6.77 -9.25 16.77
CA GLY A 41 7.26 -10.50 17.33
C GLY A 41 8.74 -10.50 17.63
N SER A 42 9.20 -11.58 18.24
CA SER A 42 10.59 -11.78 18.61
C SER A 42 11.43 -12.47 17.53
N ARG A 43 10.82 -12.78 16.39
CA ARG A 43 11.48 -13.42 15.24
C ARG A 43 11.23 -12.62 13.98
N ALA A 44 12.17 -12.69 13.05
CA ALA A 44 11.96 -12.16 11.71
C ALA A 44 10.85 -12.94 11.01
N LEU A 45 10.12 -12.26 10.13
CA LEU A 45 9.06 -12.87 9.32
C LEU A 45 9.34 -12.62 7.85
N THR A 46 9.30 -13.69 7.05
CA THR A 46 9.40 -13.59 5.59
C THR A 46 8.02 -13.78 4.98
N VAL A 47 7.64 -12.84 4.14
CA VAL A 47 6.34 -12.84 3.46
C VAL A 47 6.54 -12.66 1.97
N ARG A 48 5.49 -12.96 1.21
CA ARG A 48 5.38 -12.54 -0.19
C ARG A 48 4.39 -11.40 -0.25
N ALA A 49 4.73 -10.35 -0.98
CA ALA A 49 3.93 -9.15 -1.03
C ALA A 49 3.73 -8.70 -2.48
N ARG A 50 2.58 -8.08 -2.74
CA ARG A 50 2.27 -7.51 -4.04
C ARG A 50 1.52 -6.21 -3.83
N LEU A 51 1.83 -5.20 -4.64
CA LEU A 51 1.27 -3.86 -4.49
C LEU A 51 0.76 -3.35 -5.84
N SER A 52 -0.44 -2.79 -5.83
CA SER A 52 -1.07 -2.20 -6.99
C SER A 52 -1.68 -0.86 -6.61
N SER A 53 -1.96 -0.04 -7.61
CA SER A 53 -2.75 1.16 -7.44
C SER A 53 -4.15 0.94 -8.01
N VAL A 54 -5.13 1.57 -7.38
CA VAL A 54 -6.50 1.60 -7.88
C VAL A 54 -6.83 3.02 -8.25
N ARG A 55 -7.26 3.22 -9.48
CA ARG A 55 -7.81 4.50 -9.96
C ARG A 55 -9.28 4.31 -10.22
N SER A 56 -10.00 5.42 -10.37
CA SER A 56 -11.45 5.39 -10.63
C SER A 56 -11.87 4.43 -11.74
N GLN A 57 -10.96 4.04 -12.62
CA GLN A 57 -11.25 3.23 -13.78
C GLN A 57 -10.54 1.87 -13.80
N GLY A 58 -9.91 1.44 -12.71
CA GLY A 58 -9.32 0.13 -12.68
C GLY A 58 -8.06 0.00 -11.83
N ILE A 59 -7.49 -1.19 -11.88
CA ILE A 59 -6.33 -1.59 -11.08
C ILE A 59 -5.10 -1.61 -11.99
N ARG A 60 -4.00 -1.05 -11.50
CA ARG A 60 -2.71 -1.08 -12.19
C ARG A 60 -1.64 -1.61 -11.25
N PRO A 61 -0.94 -2.69 -11.61
CA PRO A 61 0.19 -3.16 -10.80
C PRO A 61 1.26 -2.08 -10.68
N CYS A 62 1.87 -1.98 -9.50
CA CYS A 62 3.04 -1.14 -9.33
C CYS A 62 4.19 -1.66 -10.19
N PRO A 63 5.20 -0.83 -10.52
CA PRO A 63 6.35 -1.30 -11.28
C PRO A 63 7.03 -2.50 -10.63
N ARG A 64 7.63 -3.35 -11.45
CA ARG A 64 8.34 -4.53 -10.96
C ARG A 64 9.42 -4.14 -9.95
N PRO A 65 9.68 -4.96 -8.93
CA PRO A 65 9.04 -6.26 -8.67
C PRO A 65 7.72 -6.15 -7.90
N TRP A 66 7.36 -4.97 -7.41
CA TRP A 66 6.28 -4.75 -6.42
C TRP A 66 4.91 -5.18 -6.93
N GLY A 67 4.61 -4.91 -8.20
CA GLY A 67 3.31 -5.24 -8.78
C GLY A 67 3.14 -6.72 -9.15
N HIS A 68 4.21 -7.49 -9.12
CA HIS A 68 4.18 -8.89 -9.54
C HIS A 68 4.41 -9.87 -8.40
N GLY A 69 4.94 -9.39 -7.30
CA GLY A 69 5.23 -10.20 -6.15
C GLY A 69 6.70 -10.16 -5.77
N VAL A 70 6.95 -9.93 -4.49
CA VAL A 70 8.30 -9.82 -3.95
C VAL A 70 8.35 -10.51 -2.60
N ARG A 71 9.48 -11.13 -2.30
CA ARG A 71 9.73 -11.72 -0.99
C ARG A 71 10.38 -10.68 -0.10
N LEU A 72 9.81 -10.45 1.07
CA LEU A 72 10.29 -9.48 2.04
C LEU A 72 10.51 -10.17 3.38
N THR A 73 11.62 -9.81 4.03
CA THR A 73 11.87 -10.24 5.40
C THR A 73 11.82 -9.03 6.31
N VAL A 74 10.92 -9.07 7.29
CA VAL A 74 10.76 -7.98 8.26
C VAL A 74 11.40 -8.44 9.56
N PRO A 75 12.48 -7.77 10.01
CA PRO A 75 13.14 -8.15 11.24
C PRO A 75 12.22 -8.06 12.45
N ALA A 76 12.56 -8.81 13.50
CA ALA A 76 11.81 -8.81 14.75
C ALA A 76 11.73 -7.38 15.32
N GLY A 77 10.54 -7.01 15.78
CA GLY A 77 10.30 -5.70 16.39
C GLY A 77 10.36 -4.51 15.45
N GLN A 78 10.35 -4.73 14.13
CA GLN A 78 10.52 -3.67 13.15
C GLN A 78 9.24 -3.43 12.36
N VAL A 79 9.13 -2.22 11.81
CA VAL A 79 8.13 -1.86 10.81
C VAL A 79 8.86 -1.69 9.49
N ALA A 80 8.39 -2.35 8.44
CA ALA A 80 8.92 -2.20 7.09
C ALA A 80 7.88 -1.47 6.24
N ILE A 81 8.35 -0.52 5.45
CA ILE A 81 7.53 0.21 4.48
C ILE A 81 8.19 0.04 3.12
N THR A 82 7.44 -0.38 2.12
CA THR A 82 7.97 -0.45 0.76
C THR A 82 8.39 0.94 0.29
N PRO A 83 9.40 1.04 -0.59
CA PRO A 83 9.88 2.35 -1.03
C PRO A 83 8.76 3.15 -1.69
N LEU A 84 8.44 4.32 -1.14
CA LEU A 84 7.35 5.15 -1.67
C LEU A 84 7.59 5.57 -3.11
N ALA A 85 8.85 5.84 -3.46
CA ALA A 85 9.20 6.21 -4.83
C ALA A 85 9.06 5.07 -5.82
N ALA A 86 8.98 3.81 -5.35
CA ALA A 86 8.86 2.65 -6.24
C ALA A 86 7.47 2.54 -6.88
N CYS A 87 6.46 3.16 -6.29
CA CYS A 87 5.11 3.14 -6.84
C CYS A 87 4.49 4.54 -6.71
N ALA A 88 4.99 5.45 -7.50
CA ALA A 88 4.55 6.83 -7.52
C ALA A 88 3.98 7.18 -8.88
N GLN A 89 3.00 8.07 -8.91
CA GLN A 89 2.45 8.55 -10.16
C GLN A 89 1.94 9.97 -10.02
N ARG A 90 1.90 10.68 -11.13
CA ARG A 90 1.22 11.95 -11.21
C ARG A 90 -0.28 11.72 -11.12
N ALA A 91 -0.96 12.48 -10.27
CA ALA A 91 -2.40 12.35 -10.09
C ALA A 91 -3.13 13.30 -11.04
N ASP A 92 -4.20 12.78 -11.63
CA ASP A 92 -5.10 13.60 -12.45
C ASP A 92 -6.18 14.19 -11.58
N ARG A 93 -6.59 15.43 -11.89
CA ARG A 93 -7.69 16.08 -11.18
C ARG A 93 -9.01 15.34 -11.45
N ARG A 94 -9.89 15.34 -10.45
CA ARG A 94 -11.22 14.72 -10.49
C ARG A 94 -11.18 13.19 -10.59
N ARG A 95 -10.11 12.58 -10.07
CA ARG A 95 -9.98 11.14 -9.97
C ARG A 95 -9.70 10.72 -8.55
N ALA A 96 -10.06 9.49 -8.23
CA ALA A 96 -9.79 8.89 -6.93
C ALA A 96 -8.68 7.85 -7.06
N TYR A 97 -7.86 7.72 -6.01
CA TYR A 97 -6.72 6.82 -5.96
C TYR A 97 -6.68 6.12 -4.63
N GLN A 98 -6.27 4.86 -4.64
CA GLN A 98 -5.96 4.14 -3.41
C GLN A 98 -4.93 3.05 -3.70
N ALA A 99 -4.19 2.66 -2.66
CA ALA A 99 -3.29 1.52 -2.74
C ALA A 99 -4.09 0.24 -2.54
N MET A 100 -3.63 -0.84 -3.17
CA MET A 100 -4.18 -2.18 -2.97
C MET A 100 -3.01 -3.13 -2.80
N ALA A 101 -3.05 -3.97 -1.78
CA ALA A 101 -1.95 -4.86 -1.49
C ALA A 101 -2.41 -6.25 -1.09
N TRP A 102 -1.51 -7.21 -1.26
CA TRP A 102 -1.66 -8.59 -0.81
C TRP A 102 -0.40 -8.97 -0.07
N VAL A 103 -0.55 -9.61 1.07
CA VAL A 103 0.57 -10.16 1.83
C VAL A 103 0.18 -11.54 2.31
N ILE A 104 1.03 -12.51 2.02
CA ILE A 104 0.81 -13.90 2.43
C ILE A 104 2.10 -14.45 3.03
N ALA A 105 1.98 -15.51 3.81
CA ALA A 105 3.15 -16.23 4.29
C ALA A 105 3.94 -16.73 3.08
N SER A 106 5.26 -16.79 3.21
CA SER A 106 6.13 -17.12 2.07
C SER A 106 5.88 -18.55 1.52
N SER A 107 5.25 -19.42 2.31
CA SER A 107 4.93 -20.78 1.90
C SER A 107 3.56 -20.93 1.24
N ASP A 108 2.73 -19.88 1.27
CA ASP A 108 1.40 -19.97 0.69
C ASP A 108 1.44 -19.98 -0.83
N MET A 109 0.50 -20.69 -1.43
CA MET A 109 0.44 -20.89 -2.89
C MET A 109 -0.42 -19.87 -3.60
N SER A 110 -1.35 -19.20 -2.90
CA SER A 110 -2.24 -18.21 -3.49
C SER A 110 -2.16 -16.88 -2.75
N TRP A 111 -2.54 -15.81 -3.43
CA TRP A 111 -2.42 -14.47 -2.86
C TRP A 111 -3.45 -14.17 -1.75
N GLY A 112 -4.53 -14.92 -1.67
CA GLY A 112 -5.52 -14.69 -0.62
C GLY A 112 -6.26 -13.36 -0.79
N THR A 113 -6.57 -12.73 0.35
CA THR A 113 -7.40 -11.52 0.39
C THR A 113 -6.56 -10.25 0.26
N ARG A 114 -7.06 -9.32 -0.54
CA ARG A 114 -6.46 -8.00 -0.68
C ARG A 114 -7.00 -7.04 0.36
N GLU A 115 -6.24 -5.98 0.63
CA GLU A 115 -6.67 -4.84 1.42
C GLU A 115 -6.33 -3.54 0.68
N THR A 116 -7.10 -2.49 0.96
CA THR A 116 -6.90 -1.19 0.34
C THR A 116 -6.62 -0.12 1.38
N SER A 117 -5.95 0.95 0.96
CA SER A 117 -5.82 2.17 1.77
C SER A 117 -7.12 2.95 1.75
N GLN A 118 -7.16 4.05 2.51
CA GLN A 118 -8.17 5.05 2.30
C GLN A 118 -8.06 5.59 0.87
N SER A 119 -9.20 5.99 0.31
CA SER A 119 -9.27 6.57 -1.02
C SER A 119 -9.03 8.07 -0.92
N VAL A 120 -8.17 8.61 -1.77
CA VAL A 120 -7.96 10.05 -1.89
C VAL A 120 -8.64 10.54 -3.17
N HIS A 121 -9.46 11.56 -3.03
CA HIS A 121 -10.16 12.19 -4.15
C HIS A 121 -9.48 13.49 -4.50
N ILE A 122 -8.88 13.54 -5.68
CA ILE A 122 -8.16 14.70 -6.16
C ILE A 122 -9.16 15.64 -6.83
N GLN A 123 -9.40 16.79 -6.23
CA GLN A 123 -10.34 17.78 -6.72
C GLN A 123 -9.61 18.83 -7.56
N ALA A 124 -10.34 19.80 -8.10
CA ALA A 124 -9.74 20.80 -8.99
C ALA A 124 -8.58 21.57 -8.34
N GLU A 125 -8.70 21.91 -7.06
CA GLU A 125 -7.69 22.73 -6.36
C GLU A 125 -7.26 22.18 -5.03
N ALA A 126 -7.72 20.96 -4.67
CA ALA A 126 -7.45 20.35 -3.39
C ALA A 126 -7.59 18.84 -3.49
N TYR A 127 -7.47 18.17 -2.37
CA TYR A 127 -7.80 16.74 -2.28
C TYR A 127 -8.48 16.49 -0.94
N ARG A 128 -9.20 15.36 -0.86
CA ARG A 128 -9.75 14.91 0.41
C ARG A 128 -9.72 13.39 0.48
N TRP A 129 -9.60 12.90 1.70
CA TRP A 129 -9.64 11.47 1.98
C TRP A 129 -11.08 11.01 2.19
N LYS A 130 -11.33 9.78 1.78
CA LYS A 130 -12.56 9.06 2.09
C LYS A 130 -12.19 7.71 2.68
N ASP A 131 -13.15 7.10 3.36
CA ASP A 131 -12.95 5.76 3.88
C ASP A 131 -12.63 4.80 2.72
N GLN A 132 -11.87 3.76 3.05
CA GLN A 132 -11.48 2.80 2.03
C GLN A 132 -12.71 2.11 1.45
N LEU A 133 -12.60 1.84 0.16
CA LEU A 133 -13.59 1.04 -0.54
C LEU A 133 -13.21 -0.42 -0.36
N SER A 134 -14.02 -1.16 0.36
CA SER A 134 -13.76 -2.57 0.63
C SER A 134 -14.15 -3.47 -0.54
#